data_9773b25aab0d4c194c07fce7354c4d2d
#
_entry.id   9773b25aab0d4c194c07fce7354c4d2d
#
_cell.length_a   1.000
_cell.length_b   1.000
_cell.length_c   1.000
_cell.angle_alpha   90.00
_cell.angle_beta   90.00
_cell.angle_gamma   90.00
#
_symmetry.space_group_name_H-M   'P 1'
#
loop_
_entity.id
_entity.type
_entity.pdbx_description
1 polymer ?
#
loop_
_entity_poly.entity_id
_entity_poly.type
_entity_poly.pdbx_seq_one_letter_code
_entity_poly.pdbx_strand_id
1 'polypeptide(L)' 'MNDIERWYSLEEISIHLGVSKDTIRTWIKKGTIPHYKVGRLYKFKVSEVDNWIESGKSANANKK' A
#
# COMPACT_ATOMS: atom_id res chain seq x y z
N MET A 1 -19.95 -3.12 13.12
CA MET A 1 -19.52 -3.09 12.81
C MET A 1 -18.49 -3.04 12.76
N ASN A 2 -18.11 -3.26 12.53
CA ASN A 2 -17.22 -3.21 12.46
C ASN A 2 -16.58 -2.80 11.60
N ASP A 3 -16.58 -2.23 11.38
CA ASP A 3 -15.95 -1.61 10.50
C ASP A 3 -14.65 -1.20 10.85
N ILE A 4 -14.03 -1.71 11.76
CA ILE A 4 -12.72 -1.37 12.17
C ILE A 4 -11.81 -2.05 11.24
N GLU A 5 -11.10 -1.29 10.46
CA GLU A 5 -10.20 -1.84 9.50
C GLU A 5 -8.86 -2.09 10.14
N ARG A 6 -8.32 -3.26 9.98
CA ARG A 6 -7.05 -3.62 10.55
C ARG A 6 -5.92 -2.94 9.76
N TRP A 7 -4.89 -2.52 10.44
CA TRP A 7 -3.73 -1.97 9.78
C TRP A 7 -2.87 -3.10 9.26
N TYR A 8 -2.38 -2.95 8.05
CA TYR A 8 -1.49 -3.94 7.44
C TYR A 8 -0.06 -3.45 7.51
N SER A 9 0.87 -4.36 7.72
CA SER A 9 2.28 -4.02 7.67
C SER A 9 2.74 -3.98 6.22
N LEU A 10 3.97 -3.53 6.01
CA LEU A 10 4.53 -3.50 4.67
C LEU A 10 4.57 -4.89 4.08
N GLU A 11 4.97 -5.87 4.87
CA GLU A 11 5.03 -7.23 4.39
C GLU A 11 3.64 -7.73 4.05
N GLU A 12 2.67 -7.45 4.90
CA GLU A 12 1.30 -7.91 4.65
C GLU A 12 0.74 -7.30 3.39
N ILE A 13 1.03 -6.03 3.17
CA ILE A 13 0.49 -5.37 1.99
C ILE A 13 1.18 -5.90 0.73
N SER A 14 2.46 -6.25 0.82
CA SER A 14 3.13 -6.82 -0.33
C SER A 14 2.52 -8.15 -0.72
N ILE A 15 2.16 -8.95 0.28
CA ILE A 15 1.51 -10.23 0.02
C ILE A 15 0.13 -10.01 -0.56
N HIS A 16 -0.61 -9.09 0.02
CA HIS A 16 -1.97 -8.78 -0.43
C HIS A 16 -1.97 -8.35 -1.90
N LEU A 17 -1.01 -7.55 -2.30
CA LEU A 17 -0.95 -7.05 -3.66
C LEU A 17 -0.17 -7.97 -4.60
N GLY A 18 0.55 -8.93 -4.05
CA GLY A 18 1.33 -9.84 -4.87
C GLY A 18 2.55 -9.19 -5.48
N VAL A 19 3.15 -8.23 -4.80
CA VAL A 19 4.36 -7.56 -5.29
C VAL A 19 5.45 -7.67 -4.25
N SER A 20 6.67 -7.37 -4.62
CA SER A 20 7.77 -7.47 -3.68
C SER A 20 7.76 -6.32 -2.70
N LYS A 21 8.42 -6.51 -1.58
CA LYS A 21 8.52 -5.45 -0.59
C LYS A 21 9.29 -4.27 -1.17
N ASP A 22 10.24 -4.54 -2.03
CA ASP A 22 11.00 -3.45 -2.66
C ASP A 22 10.10 -2.58 -3.52
N THR A 23 9.14 -3.19 -4.20
CA THR A 23 8.19 -2.43 -4.99
C THR A 23 7.39 -1.49 -4.09
N ILE A 24 6.95 -2.00 -2.94
CA ILE A 24 6.20 -1.18 -2.00
C ILE A 24 7.07 -0.02 -1.51
N ARG A 25 8.32 -0.30 -1.17
CA ARG A 25 9.21 0.75 -0.69
C ARG A 25 9.44 1.82 -1.73
N THR A 26 9.54 1.41 -2.99
CA THR A 26 9.68 2.35 -4.07
C THR A 26 8.47 3.26 -4.17
N TRP A 27 7.29 2.68 -4.07
CA TRP A 27 6.07 3.46 -4.12
C TRP A 27 5.96 4.42 -2.94
N ILE A 28 6.40 4.00 -1.76
CA ILE A 28 6.41 4.88 -0.59
C ILE A 28 7.35 6.04 -0.84
N LYS A 29 8.54 5.74 -1.36
CA LYS A 29 9.53 6.75 -1.61
C LYS A 29 9.03 7.77 -2.61
N LYS A 30 8.27 7.34 -3.58
CA LYS A 30 7.69 8.24 -4.55
C LYS A 30 6.43 8.94 -4.04
N GLY A 31 5.93 8.50 -2.91
CA GLY A 31 4.74 9.11 -2.34
C GLY A 31 3.46 8.75 -3.08
N THR A 32 3.44 7.61 -3.76
CA THR A 32 2.29 7.25 -4.56
C THR A 32 1.29 6.36 -3.83
N ILE A 33 1.76 5.37 -3.08
CA ILE A 33 0.85 4.45 -2.41
C ILE A 33 0.36 5.08 -1.10
N PRO A 34 -0.93 4.98 -0.79
CA PRO A 34 -1.42 5.48 0.50
C PRO A 34 -0.76 4.73 1.63
N HIS A 35 -0.07 5.43 2.50
CA HIS A 35 0.63 4.80 3.60
C HIS A 35 0.67 5.74 4.80
N TYR A 36 0.92 5.17 5.97
CA TYR A 36 1.01 5.92 7.20
C TYR A 36 2.27 5.46 7.92
N LYS A 37 2.93 6.37 8.58
CA LYS A 37 4.13 6.01 9.29
C LYS A 37 3.86 6.04 10.79
N VAL A 38 4.14 4.94 11.45
CA VAL A 38 3.94 4.83 12.88
C VAL A 38 5.30 4.47 13.47
N GLY A 39 5.96 5.45 14.07
CA GLY A 39 7.31 5.25 14.54
C GLY A 39 8.22 4.98 13.37
N ARG A 40 8.83 3.80 13.35
CA ARG A 40 9.69 3.44 12.26
C ARG A 40 9.02 2.53 11.26
N LEU A 41 7.74 2.21 11.49
CA LEU A 41 7.06 1.24 10.64
C LEU A 41 6.09 1.92 9.72
N TYR A 42 5.89 1.33 8.56
CA TYR A 42 4.87 1.80 7.64
C TYR A 42 3.64 0.94 7.83
N LYS A 43 2.49 1.57 7.86
CA LYS A 43 1.22 0.87 8.00
C LYS A 43 0.30 1.30 6.88
N PHE A 44 -0.63 0.43 6.54
CA PHE A 44 -1.50 0.66 5.40
C PHE A 44 -2.93 0.29 5.76
N LYS A 45 -3.88 0.99 5.20
CA LYS A 45 -5.28 0.61 5.27
C LYS A 45 -5.62 -0.04 3.95
N VAL A 46 -6.02 -1.29 4.01
CA VAL A 46 -6.19 -2.06 2.79
C VAL A 46 -7.24 -1.45 1.87
N SER A 47 -8.29 -0.86 2.44
CA SER A 47 -9.32 -0.25 1.61
C SER A 47 -8.76 0.92 0.80
N GLU A 48 -7.87 1.69 1.40
CA GLU A 48 -7.27 2.81 0.71
C GLU A 48 -6.33 2.35 -0.39
N VAL A 49 -5.58 1.30 -0.09
CA VAL A 49 -4.65 0.76 -1.06
C VAL A 49 -5.41 0.15 -2.23
N ASP A 50 -6.46 -0.59 -1.94
CA ASP A 50 -7.27 -1.20 -2.99
C ASP A 50 -7.90 -0.14 -3.88
N ASN A 51 -8.40 0.91 -3.28
CA ASN A 51 -8.97 2.02 -4.02
C ASN A 51 -7.93 2.65 -4.91
N TRP A 52 -6.73 2.82 -4.43
CA TRP A 52 -5.65 3.41 -5.20
C TRP A 52 -5.31 2.54 -6.40
N ILE A 53 -5.26 1.23 -6.19
CA ILE A 53 -5.00 0.27 -7.26
C ILE A 53 -6.13 0.33 -8.29
N GLU A 54 -7.37 0.32 -7.80
CA GLU A 54 -8.52 0.28 -8.69
C GLU A 54 -8.69 1.56 -9.48
N SER A 55 -8.16 2.65 -8.96
CA SER A 55 -8.26 3.91 -9.66
C SER A 55 -7.28 3.99 -10.82
N GLY A 56 -6.40 3.01 -10.95
CA GLY A 56 -5.45 2.98 -12.04
C GLY A 56 -4.19 3.76 -11.79
N LYS A 57 -4.06 4.38 -10.63
CA LYS A 57 -2.87 5.17 -10.36
C LYS A 57 -1.62 4.32 -10.25
N SER A 58 -1.77 3.11 -9.77
CA SER A 58 -0.63 2.23 -9.68
C SER A 58 -0.15 1.80 -11.05
N ALA A 59 -1.03 1.76 -12.02
CA ALA A 59 -0.64 1.38 -13.36
C ALA A 59 0.34 2.36 -13.93
N ASN A 60 0.17 3.62 -13.60
CA ASN A 60 1.13 4.60 -14.05
C ASN A 60 2.44 4.42 -13.37
N ALA A 61 2.42 4.02 -12.12
CA ALA A 61 3.63 3.83 -11.38
C ALA A 61 4.38 2.64 -11.90
N ASN A 62 3.69 1.65 -12.47
CA ASN A 62 4.32 0.50 -12.89
C ASN A 62 4.17 0.32 -14.30
N LYS A 63 3.96 1.28 -15.10
CA LYS A 63 3.66 1.13 -16.30
C LYS A 63 4.50 0.47 -17.05
N LYS A 64 4.16 -0.28 -17.80
CA LYS A 64 4.94 -0.99 -18.54
C LYS A 64 4.77 -0.61 -19.79
#